data_c3716041f030824a176cc7a53b04e86e
#
_entry.id   c3716041f030824a176cc7a53b04e86e
#
_cell.length_a   1.000
_cell.length_b   1.000
_cell.length_c   1.000
_cell.angle_alpha   90.00
_cell.angle_beta   90.00
_cell.angle_gamma   90.00
#
_symmetry.space_group_name_H-M   'P 1'
#
loop_
_entity.id
_entity.type
_entity.pdbx_description
1 polymer ?
#
loop_
_entity_poly.entity_id
_entity_poly.type
_entity_poly.pdbx_seq_one_letter_code
_entity_poly.pdbx_strand_id
1 'polypeptide(L)'
;PGVLAAQEAQQAFAGGKAKSVIFLFLFGGPSQLETFDMKPDAKREVCGPFKPIKSRTPDLLISEHLARLAKISDQFAVIRSMTHSFNDHSGAGHYLQTGHRWHLPIGGGFSATPKDWPSMGSVVEYLSQKLPGGMERDLASYAVLPNRLGRLQDRGQYIRPGEYAGWLGQAYNPMTTVIDKKDVKDNPYWRACADGELSFEIEGL
;
A
#
# COMPACT_ATOMS: atom_id res chain seq x y z
N PRO A 1 15.02 -24.01 19.34
CA PRO A 1 13.86 -23.57 18.55
C PRO A 1 14.23 -22.54 17.45
N GLY A 2 15.16 -21.60 17.72
CA GLY A 2 15.52 -20.54 16.78
C GLY A 2 16.23 -20.99 15.50
N VAL A 3 17.06 -22.02 15.57
CA VAL A 3 17.84 -22.50 14.42
C VAL A 3 16.95 -23.24 13.40
N LEU A 4 16.01 -24.04 13.88
CA LEU A 4 15.04 -24.74 13.01
C LEU A 4 14.10 -23.76 12.32
N ALA A 5 13.59 -22.76 13.03
CA ALA A 5 12.75 -21.72 12.44
C ALA A 5 13.50 -20.88 11.39
N ALA A 6 14.81 -20.64 11.60
CA ALA A 6 15.65 -19.95 10.61
C ALA A 6 15.92 -20.82 9.37
N GLN A 7 16.07 -22.14 9.53
CA GLN A 7 16.24 -23.08 8.42
C GLN A 7 14.94 -23.26 7.63
N GLU A 8 13.79 -23.34 8.29
CA GLU A 8 12.47 -23.38 7.63
C GLU A 8 12.17 -22.11 6.88
N ALA A 9 12.50 -20.94 7.45
CA ALA A 9 12.39 -19.66 6.76
C ALA A 9 13.30 -19.60 5.53
N GLN A 10 14.53 -20.10 5.62
CA GLN A 10 15.49 -20.14 4.51
C GLN A 10 15.01 -21.07 3.39
N GLN A 11 14.38 -22.20 3.69
CA GLN A 11 13.76 -23.09 2.70
C GLN A 11 12.51 -22.47 2.08
N ALA A 12 11.70 -21.76 2.83
CA ALA A 12 10.53 -21.04 2.31
C ALA A 12 10.93 -19.92 1.33
N PHE A 13 12.05 -19.24 1.57
CA PHE A 13 12.60 -18.24 0.65
C PHE A 13 13.29 -18.85 -0.58
N ALA A 14 13.80 -20.06 -0.51
CA ALA A 14 14.51 -20.71 -1.62
C ALA A 14 13.60 -21.04 -2.83
N GLY A 15 12.30 -20.99 -2.69
CA GLY A 15 11.32 -21.29 -3.75
C GLY A 15 10.74 -20.09 -4.50
N GLY A 16 11.00 -18.87 -4.04
CA GLY A 16 10.45 -17.66 -4.63
C GLY A 16 11.12 -17.28 -5.94
N LYS A 17 10.35 -17.18 -7.04
CA LYS A 17 10.86 -16.75 -8.36
C LYS A 17 10.87 -15.22 -8.51
N ALA A 18 10.07 -14.50 -7.73
CA ALA A 18 9.97 -13.05 -7.79
C ALA A 18 11.25 -12.39 -7.22
N LYS A 19 11.84 -11.51 -8.00
CA LYS A 19 13.03 -10.73 -7.60
C LYS A 19 12.66 -9.36 -7.05
N SER A 20 11.49 -8.85 -7.40
CA SER A 20 11.00 -7.53 -7.02
C SER A 20 9.50 -7.56 -6.87
N VAL A 21 8.98 -6.72 -5.99
CA VAL A 21 7.55 -6.54 -5.77
C VAL A 21 7.23 -5.05 -5.85
N ILE A 22 6.22 -4.70 -6.63
CA ILE A 22 5.62 -3.36 -6.61
C ILE A 22 4.27 -3.49 -5.91
N PHE A 23 4.15 -2.85 -4.75
CA PHE A 23 2.91 -2.80 -3.99
C PHE A 23 2.20 -1.47 -4.26
N LEU A 24 1.19 -1.49 -5.13
CA LEU A 24 0.39 -0.31 -5.45
C LEU A 24 -0.71 -0.14 -4.39
N PHE A 25 -0.44 0.69 -3.38
CA PHE A 25 -1.37 0.95 -2.31
C PHE A 25 -2.25 2.18 -2.60
N LEU A 26 -3.52 1.93 -2.88
CA LEU A 26 -4.51 2.98 -3.15
C LEU A 26 -5.09 3.51 -1.83
N PHE A 27 -4.30 4.32 -1.13
CA PHE A 27 -4.68 4.87 0.16
C PHE A 27 -5.89 5.81 0.06
N GLY A 28 -6.84 5.66 0.99
CA GLY A 28 -8.10 6.37 0.95
C GLY A 28 -9.13 5.81 -0.04
N GLY A 29 -8.77 4.82 -0.68
CA GLY A 29 -9.26 3.83 -1.59
C GLY A 29 -10.50 4.12 -2.41
N PRO A 30 -10.47 3.79 -3.70
CA PRO A 30 -11.68 3.67 -4.47
C PRO A 30 -12.55 2.55 -3.90
N SER A 31 -13.86 2.76 -3.90
CA SER A 31 -14.83 1.75 -3.47
C SER A 31 -14.71 0.48 -4.30
N GLN A 32 -14.71 -0.69 -3.68
CA GLN A 32 -14.76 -1.97 -4.40
C GLN A 32 -16.00 -2.09 -5.30
N LEU A 33 -17.11 -1.48 -4.90
CA LEU A 33 -18.36 -1.45 -5.69
C LEU A 33 -18.25 -0.64 -6.97
N GLU A 34 -17.24 0.22 -7.06
CA GLU A 34 -17.00 1.09 -8.20
C GLU A 34 -15.72 0.72 -8.97
N THR A 35 -15.11 -0.43 -8.63
CA THR A 35 -13.88 -0.90 -9.26
C THR A 35 -13.97 -2.36 -9.71
N PHE A 36 -13.66 -3.32 -8.83
CA PHE A 36 -13.48 -4.74 -9.18
C PHE A 36 -14.58 -5.67 -8.66
N ASP A 37 -15.47 -5.16 -7.81
CA ASP A 37 -16.55 -5.96 -7.21
C ASP A 37 -17.91 -5.25 -7.37
N MET A 38 -18.19 -4.84 -8.59
CA MET A 38 -19.45 -4.21 -8.94
C MET A 38 -20.61 -5.20 -8.77
N LYS A 39 -21.74 -4.72 -8.27
CA LYS A 39 -22.93 -5.50 -7.95
C LYS A 39 -24.11 -5.05 -8.83
N PRO A 40 -24.10 -5.30 -10.14
CA PRO A 40 -25.10 -4.75 -11.05
C PRO A 40 -26.55 -5.16 -10.71
N ASP A 41 -26.73 -6.33 -10.09
CA ASP A 41 -28.02 -6.86 -9.72
C ASP A 41 -28.47 -6.46 -8.29
N ALA A 42 -27.66 -5.68 -7.59
CA ALA A 42 -28.00 -5.17 -6.27
C ALA A 42 -29.01 -3.99 -6.36
N LYS A 43 -29.58 -3.62 -5.22
CA LYS A 43 -30.43 -2.43 -5.16
C LYS A 43 -29.64 -1.18 -5.57
N ARG A 44 -30.34 -0.21 -6.16
CA ARG A 44 -29.73 1.02 -6.67
C ARG A 44 -28.91 1.79 -5.61
N GLU A 45 -29.33 1.72 -4.36
CA GLU A 45 -28.62 2.37 -3.25
C GLU A 45 -27.27 1.73 -2.93
N VAL A 46 -27.04 0.49 -3.39
CA VAL A 46 -25.78 -0.25 -3.22
C VAL A 46 -24.89 -0.09 -4.45
N CYS A 47 -25.49 -0.02 -5.64
CA CYS A 47 -24.77 0.16 -6.88
C CYS A 47 -24.16 1.57 -6.94
N GLY A 48 -22.89 1.69 -7.25
CA GLY A 48 -22.27 2.97 -7.58
C GLY A 48 -22.83 3.58 -8.87
N PRO A 49 -22.48 4.83 -9.19
CA PRO A 49 -22.95 5.53 -10.38
C PRO A 49 -22.32 5.01 -11.69
N PHE A 50 -21.21 4.24 -11.60
CA PHE A 50 -20.46 3.79 -12.76
C PHE A 50 -21.01 2.49 -13.34
N LYS A 51 -20.80 2.30 -14.65
CA LYS A 51 -21.30 1.13 -15.37
C LYS A 51 -20.30 -0.01 -15.30
N PRO A 52 -20.77 -1.24 -15.07
CA PRO A 52 -19.93 -2.43 -15.21
C PRO A 52 -19.70 -2.72 -16.71
N ILE A 53 -18.45 -3.03 -17.03
CA ILE A 53 -18.08 -3.54 -18.36
C ILE A 53 -17.58 -4.98 -18.25
N LYS A 54 -17.76 -5.74 -19.32
CA LYS A 54 -17.20 -7.09 -19.45
C LYS A 54 -15.69 -7.02 -19.49
N SER A 55 -15.05 -7.91 -18.77
CA SER A 55 -13.61 -8.09 -18.82
C SER A 55 -13.24 -9.29 -19.71
N ARG A 56 -11.96 -9.52 -19.89
CA ARG A 56 -11.45 -10.69 -20.60
C ARG A 56 -11.66 -11.99 -19.82
N THR A 57 -11.75 -11.88 -18.51
CA THR A 57 -12.07 -13.01 -17.63
C THR A 57 -13.59 -13.19 -17.58
N PRO A 58 -14.11 -14.40 -17.88
CA PRO A 58 -15.53 -14.69 -17.73
C PRO A 58 -16.04 -14.35 -16.33
N ASP A 59 -17.26 -13.83 -16.26
CA ASP A 59 -17.97 -13.50 -15.01
C ASP A 59 -17.30 -12.44 -14.11
N LEU A 60 -16.22 -11.80 -14.57
CA LEU A 60 -15.62 -10.67 -13.89
C LEU A 60 -16.05 -9.36 -14.58
N LEU A 61 -16.92 -8.63 -13.91
CA LEU A 61 -17.30 -7.28 -14.31
C LEU A 61 -16.41 -6.25 -13.60
N ILE A 62 -15.93 -5.29 -14.36
CA ILE A 62 -15.02 -4.23 -13.89
C ILE A 62 -15.63 -2.89 -14.27
N SER A 63 -15.34 -1.84 -13.50
CA SER A 63 -15.81 -0.48 -13.78
C SER A 63 -15.36 0.01 -15.16
N GLU A 64 -16.23 0.76 -15.83
CA GLU A 64 -15.94 1.42 -17.11
C GLU A 64 -14.69 2.31 -17.06
N HIS A 65 -14.35 2.87 -15.91
CA HIS A 65 -13.13 3.65 -15.70
C HIS A 65 -11.85 2.81 -15.74
N LEU A 66 -11.95 1.50 -15.58
CA LEU A 66 -10.84 0.56 -15.59
C LEU A 66 -10.76 -0.27 -16.88
N ALA A 67 -11.19 0.30 -18.01
CA ALA A 67 -11.28 -0.40 -19.29
C ALA A 67 -9.94 -1.02 -19.76
N ARG A 68 -8.79 -0.44 -19.40
CA ARG A 68 -7.47 -1.01 -19.70
C ARG A 68 -7.20 -2.28 -18.88
N LEU A 69 -7.58 -2.28 -17.60
CA LEU A 69 -7.46 -3.46 -16.73
C LEU A 69 -8.45 -4.56 -17.15
N ALA A 70 -9.65 -4.21 -17.59
CA ALA A 70 -10.61 -5.17 -18.11
C ALA A 70 -10.03 -5.99 -19.28
N LYS A 71 -9.21 -5.38 -20.16
CA LYS A 71 -8.57 -6.05 -21.30
C LYS A 71 -7.48 -7.05 -20.93
N ILE A 72 -6.91 -6.95 -19.75
CA ILE A 72 -5.82 -7.81 -19.25
C ILE A 72 -6.20 -8.56 -17.98
N SER A 73 -7.50 -8.69 -17.72
CA SER A 73 -7.98 -9.30 -16.48
C SER A 73 -7.62 -10.78 -16.31
N ASP A 74 -7.25 -11.46 -17.39
CA ASP A 74 -6.70 -12.81 -17.39
C ASP A 74 -5.25 -12.89 -16.86
N GLN A 75 -4.59 -11.76 -16.62
CA GLN A 75 -3.22 -11.68 -16.12
C GLN A 75 -3.12 -11.37 -14.63
N PHE A 76 -4.25 -11.18 -13.94
CA PHE A 76 -4.27 -10.91 -12.51
C PHE A 76 -5.44 -11.61 -11.81
N ALA A 77 -5.34 -11.76 -10.50
CA ALA A 77 -6.40 -12.30 -9.66
C ALA A 77 -7.06 -11.18 -8.84
N VAL A 78 -8.39 -11.28 -8.69
CA VAL A 78 -9.18 -10.38 -7.85
C VAL A 78 -9.69 -11.14 -6.63
N ILE A 79 -9.25 -10.75 -5.44
CA ILE A 79 -9.70 -11.33 -4.18
C ILE A 79 -10.81 -10.43 -3.61
N ARG A 80 -12.08 -10.83 -3.78
CA ARG A 80 -13.24 -10.05 -3.36
C ARG A 80 -13.74 -10.37 -1.95
N SER A 81 -13.15 -11.36 -1.29
CA SER A 81 -13.54 -11.84 0.04
C SER A 81 -12.73 -11.22 1.19
N MET A 82 -11.86 -10.26 0.90
CA MET A 82 -11.07 -9.58 1.94
C MET A 82 -11.97 -8.71 2.80
N THR A 83 -11.86 -8.88 4.11
CA THR A 83 -12.61 -8.09 5.10
C THR A 83 -11.73 -7.71 6.28
N HIS A 84 -12.05 -6.61 6.92
CA HIS A 84 -11.42 -6.19 8.17
C HIS A 84 -12.39 -5.35 9.02
N SER A 85 -12.03 -5.13 10.29
CA SER A 85 -12.85 -4.41 11.25
C SER A 85 -12.37 -2.97 11.54
N PHE A 86 -11.33 -2.50 10.85
CA PHE A 86 -10.87 -1.12 10.97
C PHE A 86 -11.56 -0.23 9.93
N ASN A 87 -12.20 0.83 10.39
CA ASN A 87 -12.85 1.84 9.55
C ASN A 87 -12.15 3.21 9.65
N ASP A 88 -10.93 3.26 10.14
CA ASP A 88 -10.08 4.45 10.17
C ASP A 88 -8.85 4.29 9.26
N HIS A 89 -8.31 5.42 8.84
CA HIS A 89 -7.18 5.42 7.89
C HIS A 89 -5.91 4.81 8.46
N SER A 90 -5.62 5.06 9.75
CA SER A 90 -4.35 4.62 10.35
C SER A 90 -4.37 3.14 10.66
N GLY A 91 -5.39 2.66 11.36
CA GLY A 91 -5.52 1.26 11.72
C GLY A 91 -5.68 0.35 10.49
N ALA A 92 -6.51 0.75 9.51
CA ALA A 92 -6.67 -0.01 8.28
C ALA A 92 -5.39 0.00 7.42
N GLY A 93 -4.73 1.15 7.29
CA GLY A 93 -3.45 1.25 6.58
C GLY A 93 -2.37 0.38 7.19
N HIS A 94 -2.25 0.37 8.51
CA HIS A 94 -1.35 -0.51 9.23
C HIS A 94 -1.69 -1.98 8.97
N TYR A 95 -2.97 -2.36 9.11
CA TYR A 95 -3.40 -3.74 8.95
C TYR A 95 -3.10 -4.30 7.55
N LEU A 96 -3.39 -3.52 6.51
CA LEU A 96 -3.17 -3.95 5.13
C LEU A 96 -1.68 -4.10 4.78
N GLN A 97 -0.80 -3.30 5.36
CA GLN A 97 0.62 -3.30 5.04
C GLN A 97 1.46 -4.21 5.93
N THR A 98 0.95 -4.58 7.10
CA THR A 98 1.68 -5.41 8.07
C THR A 98 1.07 -6.80 8.25
N GLY A 99 -0.20 -6.99 7.89
CA GLY A 99 -0.98 -8.19 8.20
C GLY A 99 -1.43 -8.28 9.65
N HIS A 100 -1.14 -7.27 10.48
CA HIS A 100 -1.43 -7.26 11.90
C HIS A 100 -2.34 -6.09 12.29
N ARG A 101 -3.25 -6.35 13.23
CA ARG A 101 -4.07 -5.29 13.80
C ARG A 101 -3.18 -4.24 14.47
N TRP A 102 -3.52 -2.98 14.26
CA TRP A 102 -2.84 -1.91 14.98
C TRP A 102 -3.14 -1.97 16.48
N HIS A 103 -2.16 -1.70 17.30
CA HIS A 103 -2.28 -1.79 18.76
C HIS A 103 -3.14 -0.67 19.36
N LEU A 104 -3.28 0.46 18.66
CA LEU A 104 -4.17 1.53 19.07
C LEU A 104 -5.60 1.25 18.56
N PRO A 105 -6.62 1.52 19.40
CA PRO A 105 -8.01 1.40 18.98
C PRO A 105 -8.36 2.51 17.96
N ILE A 106 -9.49 2.34 17.27
CA ILE A 106 -10.06 3.36 16.39
C ILE A 106 -10.22 4.67 17.17
N GLY A 107 -9.68 5.77 16.62
CA GLY A 107 -9.66 7.08 17.29
C GLY A 107 -8.57 7.24 18.36
N GLY A 108 -7.78 6.21 18.65
CA GLY A 108 -6.71 6.25 19.66
C GLY A 108 -5.42 6.95 19.20
N GLY A 109 -5.31 7.31 17.94
CA GLY A 109 -4.17 8.01 17.38
C GLY A 109 -4.13 7.98 15.87
N PHE A 110 -3.16 8.68 15.28
CA PHE A 110 -3.02 8.82 13.83
C PHE A 110 -1.62 8.54 13.31
N SER A 111 -0.62 8.56 14.19
CA SER A 111 0.79 8.49 13.82
C SER A 111 1.41 7.14 14.14
N ALA A 112 2.35 6.74 13.30
CA ALA A 112 3.17 5.56 13.51
C ALA A 112 3.96 5.65 14.82
N THR A 113 4.18 4.50 15.43
CA THR A 113 4.91 4.36 16.69
C THR A 113 5.98 3.28 16.59
N PRO A 114 7.01 3.34 17.48
CA PRO A 114 8.00 2.26 17.55
C PRO A 114 7.44 0.90 18.02
N LYS A 115 6.17 0.85 18.43
CA LYS A 115 5.50 -0.39 18.87
C LYS A 115 4.70 -1.05 17.72
N ASP A 116 4.62 -0.40 16.58
CA ASP A 116 3.89 -0.92 15.43
C ASP A 116 4.55 -2.19 14.91
N TRP A 117 3.75 -3.04 14.28
CA TRP A 117 4.28 -4.13 13.49
C TRP A 117 5.01 -3.59 12.26
N PRO A 118 6.13 -4.21 11.88
CA PRO A 118 6.86 -3.79 10.69
C PRO A 118 6.05 -4.03 9.43
N SER A 119 6.21 -3.13 8.46
CA SER A 119 5.67 -3.33 7.13
C SER A 119 6.31 -4.54 6.45
N MET A 120 5.61 -5.11 5.47
CA MET A 120 6.16 -6.19 4.63
C MET A 120 7.51 -5.78 4.00
N GLY A 121 7.62 -4.54 3.53
CA GLY A 121 8.86 -4.02 2.96
C GLY A 121 9.99 -3.91 3.98
N SER A 122 9.71 -3.46 5.21
CA SER A 122 10.70 -3.41 6.29
C SER A 122 11.19 -4.80 6.72
N VAL A 123 10.32 -5.81 6.67
CA VAL A 123 10.72 -7.20 6.90
C VAL A 123 11.67 -7.66 5.79
N VAL A 124 11.37 -7.34 4.53
CA VAL A 124 12.27 -7.66 3.40
C VAL A 124 13.61 -6.95 3.57
N GLU A 125 13.62 -5.68 3.93
CA GLU A 125 14.86 -4.92 4.21
C GLU A 125 15.69 -5.57 5.31
N TYR A 126 15.04 -5.92 6.44
CA TYR A 126 15.70 -6.63 7.54
C TYR A 126 16.32 -7.97 7.08
N LEU A 127 15.55 -8.78 6.37
CA LEU A 127 16.00 -10.09 5.92
C LEU A 127 17.13 -9.98 4.89
N SER A 128 17.07 -9.00 3.99
CA SER A 128 18.12 -8.78 2.98
C SER A 128 19.47 -8.44 3.60
N GLN A 129 19.48 -7.77 4.76
CA GLN A 129 20.71 -7.42 5.49
C GLN A 129 21.22 -8.55 6.40
N LYS A 130 20.33 -9.42 6.91
CA LYS A 130 20.67 -10.41 7.95
C LYS A 130 20.88 -11.82 7.42
N LEU A 131 20.37 -12.16 6.25
CA LEU A 131 20.55 -13.50 5.70
C LEU A 131 21.97 -13.67 5.15
N PRO A 132 22.58 -14.88 5.32
CA PRO A 132 23.86 -15.21 4.69
C PRO A 132 23.75 -15.07 3.16
N GLY A 133 24.65 -14.33 2.56
CA GLY A 133 24.58 -14.00 1.12
C GLY A 133 23.65 -12.82 0.81
N GLY A 134 23.22 -12.11 1.83
CA GLY A 134 22.57 -10.80 1.67
C GLY A 134 23.44 -9.92 0.78
N MET A 135 22.86 -9.39 -0.29
CA MET A 135 23.59 -8.57 -1.23
C MET A 135 24.03 -7.29 -0.53
N GLU A 136 25.34 -7.03 -0.54
CA GLU A 136 25.83 -5.67 -0.38
C GLU A 136 25.20 -4.83 -1.49
N ARG A 137 24.32 -3.92 -1.13
CA ARG A 137 23.54 -3.12 -2.09
C ARG A 137 23.82 -1.65 -1.83
N ASP A 138 24.01 -0.91 -2.89
CA ASP A 138 24.15 0.55 -2.85
C ASP A 138 22.82 1.24 -2.51
N LEU A 139 21.70 0.53 -2.71
CA LEU A 139 20.36 1.05 -2.45
C LEU A 139 19.58 0.14 -1.50
N ALA A 140 18.68 0.76 -0.71
CA ALA A 140 17.73 0.05 0.14
C ALA A 140 16.86 -0.92 -0.66
N SER A 141 16.55 -2.08 -0.06
CA SER A 141 15.65 -3.07 -0.67
C SER A 141 14.18 -2.67 -0.61
N TYR A 142 13.87 -1.67 0.21
CA TYR A 142 12.52 -1.17 0.41
C TYR A 142 12.45 0.34 0.18
N ALA A 143 11.59 0.74 -0.73
CA ALA A 143 11.30 2.16 -1.01
C ALA A 143 9.80 2.43 -1.03
N VAL A 144 9.41 3.61 -0.57
CA VAL A 144 8.05 4.13 -0.64
C VAL A 144 8.04 5.38 -1.52
N LEU A 145 7.30 5.31 -2.61
CA LEU A 145 7.25 6.35 -3.64
C LEU A 145 5.79 6.77 -3.89
N PRO A 146 5.53 8.00 -4.26
CA PRO A 146 6.43 9.15 -4.36
C PRO A 146 6.67 9.83 -3.02
N ASN A 147 5.97 9.45 -1.96
CA ASN A 147 6.03 10.04 -0.63
C ASN A 147 5.36 9.14 0.39
N ARG A 148 5.57 9.43 1.66
CA ARG A 148 4.91 8.77 2.80
C ARG A 148 3.40 8.86 2.70
N LEU A 149 2.72 7.84 3.19
CA LEU A 149 1.28 7.89 3.41
C LEU A 149 0.93 9.01 4.41
N GLY A 150 -0.08 9.74 4.09
CA GLY A 150 -0.62 10.75 4.97
C GLY A 150 -1.18 11.92 4.21
N ARG A 151 -2.13 12.58 4.83
CA ARG A 151 -2.66 13.82 4.29
C ARG A 151 -1.71 14.95 4.66
N LEU A 152 -1.31 15.72 3.68
CA LEU A 152 -0.62 16.97 3.91
C LEU A 152 -1.65 17.99 4.41
N GLN A 153 -1.52 18.38 5.67
CA GLN A 153 -2.39 19.38 6.29
C GLN A 153 -1.57 20.62 6.64
N ASP A 154 -2.22 21.75 6.78
CA ASP A 154 -1.60 23.04 7.14
C ASP A 154 -0.84 22.99 8.46
N ARG A 155 -1.15 22.02 9.32
CA ARG A 155 -0.57 21.85 10.65
C ARG A 155 0.48 20.74 10.75
N GLY A 156 0.96 20.24 9.64
CA GLY A 156 1.97 19.20 9.61
C GLY A 156 1.49 17.89 8.97
N GLN A 157 2.45 17.06 8.66
CA GLN A 157 2.26 15.77 8.05
C GLN A 157 2.09 14.71 9.12
N TYR A 158 1.00 13.96 9.09
CA TYR A 158 0.88 12.74 9.88
C TYR A 158 1.76 11.66 9.28
N ILE A 159 2.59 11.05 10.12
CA ILE A 159 3.35 9.85 9.77
C ILE A 159 2.41 8.66 10.01
N ARG A 160 1.72 8.22 8.98
CA ARG A 160 0.76 7.12 9.09
C ARG A 160 1.44 5.80 9.40
N PRO A 161 0.85 4.94 10.25
CA PRO A 161 1.37 3.60 10.51
C PRO A 161 1.19 2.69 9.28
N GLY A 162 2.07 1.69 9.17
CA GLY A 162 1.98 0.65 8.16
C GLY A 162 3.15 0.62 7.16
N GLU A 163 3.88 1.72 6.99
CA GLU A 163 5.03 1.78 6.06
C GLU A 163 6.39 1.58 6.74
N TYR A 164 6.42 1.66 8.06
CA TYR A 164 7.65 1.73 8.84
C TYR A 164 8.04 0.40 9.45
N ALA A 165 9.27 0.36 9.95
CA ALA A 165 9.84 -0.83 10.56
C ALA A 165 9.33 -1.12 11.98
N GLY A 166 8.63 -0.17 12.62
CA GLY A 166 8.09 -0.34 13.95
C GLY A 166 9.14 -0.84 14.94
N TRP A 167 8.84 -1.96 15.59
CA TRP A 167 9.73 -2.55 16.60
C TRP A 167 11.01 -3.18 16.03
N LEU A 168 11.15 -3.37 14.71
CA LEU A 168 12.44 -3.76 14.10
C LEU A 168 13.49 -2.64 14.18
N GLY A 169 13.06 -1.39 14.33
CA GLY A 169 13.95 -0.23 14.46
C GLY A 169 14.15 0.55 13.15
N GLN A 170 14.52 1.80 13.32
CA GLN A 170 14.57 2.80 12.24
C GLN A 170 15.53 2.47 11.09
N ALA A 171 16.55 1.64 11.33
CA ALA A 171 17.49 1.18 10.29
C ALA A 171 16.81 0.43 9.14
N TYR A 172 15.60 -0.07 9.35
CA TYR A 172 14.83 -0.83 8.37
C TYR A 172 13.60 -0.07 7.85
N ASN A 173 13.55 1.22 8.11
CA ASN A 173 12.54 2.08 7.51
C ASN A 173 12.74 2.19 6.00
N PRO A 174 11.66 2.45 5.23
CA PRO A 174 11.78 2.64 3.81
C PRO A 174 12.65 3.83 3.44
N MET A 175 13.36 3.72 2.33
CA MET A 175 13.80 4.88 1.60
C MET A 175 12.56 5.62 1.09
N THR A 176 12.46 6.89 1.34
CA THR A 176 11.34 7.72 0.88
C THR A 176 11.85 8.92 0.09
N THR A 177 11.11 9.31 -0.91
CA THR A 177 11.29 10.62 -1.55
C THR A 177 10.48 11.67 -0.81
N VAL A 178 10.89 12.91 -0.95
CA VAL A 178 10.17 14.07 -0.41
C VAL A 178 9.66 14.88 -1.59
N ILE A 179 8.36 15.16 -1.60
CA ILE A 179 7.81 16.12 -2.56
C ILE A 179 8.06 17.51 -2.00
N ASP A 180 8.83 18.31 -2.73
CA ASP A 180 9.03 19.72 -2.36
C ASP A 180 7.69 20.47 -2.46
N LYS A 181 7.36 21.17 -1.39
CA LYS A 181 6.15 21.96 -1.27
C LYS A 181 6.54 23.42 -1.22
N LYS A 182 6.77 24.00 -2.35
CA LYS A 182 6.90 25.45 -2.45
C LYS A 182 5.58 26.16 -2.17
N ASP A 183 4.44 25.51 -2.45
CA ASP A 183 3.11 26.02 -2.13
C ASP A 183 2.15 24.87 -1.78
N VAL A 184 1.33 25.07 -0.73
CA VAL A 184 0.25 24.12 -0.37
C VAL A 184 -0.75 23.94 -1.51
N LYS A 185 -0.94 24.96 -2.35
CA LYS A 185 -1.79 24.91 -3.55
C LYS A 185 -1.27 23.96 -4.62
N ASP A 186 0.04 23.72 -4.67
CA ASP A 186 0.68 22.84 -5.65
C ASP A 186 0.80 21.39 -5.18
N ASN A 187 0.25 21.09 -4.00
CA ASN A 187 0.22 19.76 -3.46
C ASN A 187 -0.76 18.88 -4.25
N PRO A 188 -0.31 17.77 -4.87
CA PRO A 188 -1.14 16.89 -5.66
C PRO A 188 -2.31 16.26 -4.89
N TYR A 189 -2.22 16.20 -3.56
CA TYR A 189 -3.32 15.73 -2.71
C TYR A 189 -4.42 16.77 -2.47
N TRP A 190 -4.21 18.02 -2.88
CA TRP A 190 -5.16 19.12 -2.69
C TRP A 190 -5.76 19.65 -3.99
N ARG A 191 -5.16 19.35 -5.12
CA ARG A 191 -5.74 19.74 -6.41
C ARG A 191 -6.99 18.90 -6.69
N ALA A 192 -8.07 19.58 -7.00
CA ALA A 192 -9.17 18.96 -7.70
C ALA A 192 -8.62 18.39 -9.01
N CYS A 193 -8.96 17.14 -9.33
CA CYS A 193 -8.52 16.44 -10.55
C CYS A 193 -8.89 17.17 -11.85
N ALA A 194 -9.62 18.29 -11.78
CA ALA A 194 -10.08 19.10 -12.89
C ALA A 194 -9.05 20.07 -13.46
N ASP A 195 -7.98 20.39 -12.73
CA ASP A 195 -7.12 21.53 -13.05
C ASP A 195 -5.79 21.19 -13.74
N GLY A 196 -5.66 20.01 -14.34
CA GLY A 196 -4.53 19.73 -15.21
C GLY A 196 -3.40 18.91 -14.59
N GLU A 197 -2.24 18.92 -15.22
CA GLU A 197 -1.12 18.03 -14.95
C GLU A 197 -0.56 18.20 -13.55
N LEU A 198 -0.37 17.09 -12.85
CA LEU A 198 0.35 17.02 -11.60
C LEU A 198 1.84 17.17 -11.88
N SER A 199 2.42 18.28 -11.47
CA SER A 199 3.88 18.43 -11.45
C SER A 199 4.40 18.22 -10.04
N PHE A 200 5.39 17.37 -9.88
CA PHE A 200 6.13 17.23 -8.63
C PHE A 200 7.63 17.17 -8.94
N GLU A 201 8.38 17.88 -8.13
CA GLU A 201 9.82 17.72 -8.09
C GLU A 201 10.16 16.66 -7.04
N ILE A 202 10.99 15.70 -7.41
CA ILE A 202 11.48 14.69 -6.48
C ILE A 202 12.86 15.13 -6.04
N GLU A 203 12.99 15.53 -4.77
CA GLU A 203 14.31 15.79 -4.20
C GLU A 203 15.05 14.45 -4.01
N GLY A 204 16.28 14.38 -4.48
CA GLY A 204 17.18 13.26 -4.19
C GLY A 204 17.26 12.17 -5.26
N LEU A 205 16.86 12.45 -6.49
CA LEU A 205 17.21 11.64 -7.66
C LEU A 205 18.19 12.38 -8.56
#